data_89a549f4801612984e398c4336e80e98
#
_entry.id   89a549f4801612984e398c4336e80e98
#
_cell.length_a   1.000
_cell.length_b   1.000
_cell.length_c   1.000
_cell.angle_alpha   90.00
_cell.angle_beta   90.00
_cell.angle_gamma   90.00
#
_symmetry.space_group_name_H-M   'P 1'
#
loop_
_entity.id
_entity.type
_entity.pdbx_description
1 polymer ?
#
loop_
_entity_poly.entity_id
_entity_poly.type
_entity_poly.pdbx_seq_one_letter_code
_entity_poly.pdbx_strand_id
1 'polypeptide(L)'
;MTTASEMSEFVAANIQEEASSLSASPGGEDFLFVEARHPNTVLQGLNALRLDNSFCDVTLCCGGQEFPCHRIVLASFSNYFQTMFKTNLKESKQDRVAINGAEPQMIGMLVSYAYTAEVYISKTNVQALLAAANLMDVMAVRDACCRFMERQMDETNCVGIHCFAEAHSCKLLEKQSMDYILEHFSSVCLQEEFLTLCVDKLVEILDSDFLHVAREELVFEAVMLWLNKCPTRKQSFEKVFENIRLSLICPYYLHDVIESLDVVKENPGCQKLISKAKDYLLLKDRRRELYCSRVRPRRFTETLEVIITVGGEDDKVVLRSVQSFDPLTNEWRDHACLPFAVSKHGLVVSDSILYLAGGEFPDGSASRWMWRYDPCFDTWMEIAPMNAPRSELGLVMLDGLIYAVGGWEGGSRLDSVECYNPHTNSWQFTGSVKMAVTSPAVVALDGLLYVTGGAVLEDGDGSDLTQVYNPKTETWMEVAPMQIPRSGSAACTLKGKIYVIGGWHATKENTDKVECYDPKTNQWTMCAPMKERRYRPGVAVVDEKIYVLGGEEGWDRYHDTIERFCDVTDTWEIVGEMPTSRSWLGCVSLLLRKDFLSKSRLNTTKSC
;
A
#
# COMPACT_ATOMS: atom_id res chain seq x y z
N MET A 1 -2.24 39.63 25.55
CA MET A 1 -3.41 39.49 26.46
C MET A 1 -3.90 38.07 26.32
N THR A 2 -3.36 37.18 27.12
CA THR A 2 -3.81 35.79 27.24
C THR A 2 -5.21 35.78 27.88
N THR A 3 -6.14 35.08 27.28
CA THR A 3 -7.53 35.05 27.75
C THR A 3 -7.66 34.25 29.03
N ALA A 4 -8.64 34.60 29.88
CA ALA A 4 -8.92 33.95 31.17
C ALA A 4 -9.15 32.43 31.06
N SER A 5 -9.48 31.93 29.84
CA SER A 5 -9.63 30.51 29.52
C SER A 5 -8.30 29.77 29.47
N GLU A 6 -7.26 30.36 28.85
CA GLU A 6 -5.91 29.76 28.76
C GLU A 6 -5.21 29.71 30.14
N MET A 7 -5.47 30.70 31.00
CA MET A 7 -4.98 30.67 32.39
C MET A 7 -5.69 29.57 33.22
N SER A 8 -6.97 29.30 32.97
CA SER A 8 -7.73 28.25 33.65
C SER A 8 -7.24 26.85 33.24
N GLU A 9 -6.93 26.61 31.97
CA GLU A 9 -6.37 25.33 31.51
C GLU A 9 -4.93 25.09 32.00
N PHE A 10 -4.12 26.16 32.07
CA PHE A 10 -2.76 26.07 32.62
C PHE A 10 -2.73 25.78 34.11
N VAL A 11 -3.68 26.36 34.89
CA VAL A 11 -3.86 26.08 36.33
C VAL A 11 -4.44 24.69 36.57
N ALA A 12 -5.37 24.23 35.70
CA ALA A 12 -5.95 22.88 35.83
C ALA A 12 -4.91 21.79 35.48
N ALA A 13 -4.04 22.01 34.46
CA ALA A 13 -2.96 21.09 34.14
C ALA A 13 -1.92 21.00 35.28
N ASN A 14 -1.54 22.11 35.91
CA ASN A 14 -0.62 22.11 37.04
C ASN A 14 -1.22 21.44 38.31
N ILE A 15 -2.53 21.57 38.54
CA ILE A 15 -3.21 20.90 39.65
C ILE A 15 -3.33 19.39 39.40
N GLN A 16 -3.50 18.96 38.16
CA GLN A 16 -3.52 17.53 37.78
C GLN A 16 -2.13 16.89 37.87
N GLU A 17 -1.05 17.61 37.57
CA GLU A 17 0.34 17.14 37.77
C GLU A 17 0.70 17.01 39.25
N GLU A 18 0.25 17.92 40.13
CA GLU A 18 0.44 17.81 41.58
C GLU A 18 -0.40 16.66 42.20
N ALA A 19 -1.56 16.35 41.62
CA ALA A 19 -2.41 15.25 42.11
C ALA A 19 -1.90 13.87 41.71
N SER A 20 -1.08 13.76 40.65
CA SER A 20 -0.50 12.46 40.17
C SER A 20 0.72 12.01 40.97
N SER A 21 1.26 12.83 41.88
CA SER A 21 2.42 12.50 42.72
C SER A 21 2.09 11.75 44.02
N LEU A 22 0.81 11.46 44.27
CA LEU A 22 0.33 10.76 45.47
C LEU A 22 -0.28 9.40 45.09
N SER A 23 0.55 8.39 44.80
CA SER A 23 0.07 7.01 44.73
C SER A 23 0.18 6.35 46.10
N ALA A 24 -0.91 6.37 46.87
CA ALA A 24 -1.03 5.59 48.10
C ALA A 24 -1.38 4.14 47.74
N SER A 25 -0.58 3.18 48.14
CA SER A 25 -0.92 1.77 48.13
C SER A 25 -2.00 1.49 49.19
N PRO A 26 -3.09 0.80 48.87
CA PRO A 26 -4.11 0.49 49.87
C PRO A 26 -3.56 -0.58 50.85
N GLY A 27 -3.18 -0.20 52.05
CA GLY A 27 -2.94 -1.12 53.18
C GLY A 27 -1.53 -1.23 53.76
N GLY A 28 -0.63 -0.26 53.54
CA GLY A 28 0.71 -0.27 54.12
C GLY A 28 1.05 1.02 54.89
N GLU A 29 1.83 0.92 55.96
CA GLU A 29 2.39 2.05 56.69
C GLU A 29 3.48 2.83 55.91
N ASP A 30 3.84 2.37 54.69
CA ASP A 30 4.88 2.94 53.87
C ASP A 30 4.36 3.98 52.87
N PHE A 31 5.01 5.14 52.82
CA PHE A 31 4.72 6.24 51.88
C PHE A 31 5.88 6.44 50.91
N LEU A 32 5.61 6.35 49.61
CA LEU A 32 6.57 6.68 48.55
C LEU A 32 6.46 8.18 48.23
N PHE A 33 7.47 8.95 48.62
CA PHE A 33 7.60 10.34 48.17
C PHE A 33 8.38 10.43 46.89
N VAL A 34 7.80 11.05 45.85
CA VAL A 34 8.44 11.31 44.56
C VAL A 34 8.42 12.81 44.28
N GLU A 35 9.60 13.41 44.21
CA GLU A 35 9.78 14.81 43.85
C GLU A 35 10.05 14.91 42.33
N ALA A 36 9.03 15.27 41.56
CA ALA A 36 9.12 15.33 40.10
C ALA A 36 10.14 16.35 39.56
N ARG A 37 10.42 17.41 40.35
CA ARG A 37 11.37 18.47 39.97
C ARG A 37 12.81 18.15 40.40
N HIS A 38 13.05 17.12 41.20
CA HIS A 38 14.38 16.79 41.72
C HIS A 38 15.44 16.58 40.62
N PRO A 39 15.20 15.86 39.51
CA PRO A 39 16.18 15.71 38.46
C PRO A 39 16.62 17.04 37.84
N ASN A 40 15.67 17.96 37.61
CA ASN A 40 15.97 19.30 37.07
C ASN A 40 16.77 20.14 38.05
N THR A 41 16.46 20.07 39.33
CA THR A 41 17.20 20.80 40.38
C THR A 41 18.64 20.32 40.47
N VAL A 42 18.88 19.00 40.36
CA VAL A 42 20.24 18.43 40.35
C VAL A 42 21.01 18.87 39.10
N LEU A 43 20.38 18.83 37.92
CA LEU A 43 21.04 19.30 36.67
C LEU A 43 21.38 20.78 36.73
N GLN A 44 20.48 21.64 37.24
CA GLN A 44 20.75 23.06 37.43
C GLN A 44 21.92 23.30 38.40
N GLY A 45 21.98 22.56 39.50
CA GLY A 45 23.12 22.59 40.41
C GLY A 45 24.43 22.19 39.75
N LEU A 46 24.44 21.11 38.97
CA LEU A 46 25.62 20.65 38.22
C LEU A 46 26.05 21.70 37.16
N ASN A 47 25.08 22.36 36.51
CA ASN A 47 25.41 23.43 35.56
C ASN A 47 26.03 24.67 36.23
N ALA A 48 25.52 25.06 37.41
CA ALA A 48 26.11 26.14 38.21
C ALA A 48 27.58 25.83 38.56
N LEU A 49 27.84 24.61 39.06
CA LEU A 49 29.21 24.16 39.38
C LEU A 49 30.11 24.15 38.15
N ARG A 50 29.61 23.75 36.99
CA ARG A 50 30.36 23.81 35.72
C ARG A 50 30.72 25.24 35.33
N LEU A 51 29.77 26.16 35.43
CA LEU A 51 30.00 27.59 35.08
C LEU A 51 31.04 28.25 36.00
N ASP A 52 31.06 27.85 37.26
CA ASP A 52 32.07 28.31 38.23
C ASP A 52 33.40 27.53 38.13
N ASN A 53 33.52 26.62 37.14
CA ASN A 53 34.65 25.70 36.98
C ASN A 53 34.95 24.86 38.24
N SER A 54 33.95 24.59 39.06
CA SER A 54 34.02 23.82 40.29
C SER A 54 33.81 22.33 40.03
N PHE A 55 34.67 21.48 40.56
CA PHE A 55 34.65 20.03 40.39
C PHE A 55 34.75 19.54 38.93
N CYS A 56 35.08 20.41 37.96
CA CYS A 56 35.37 19.99 36.60
C CYS A 56 36.64 19.14 36.55
N ASP A 57 36.51 17.93 36.01
CA ASP A 57 37.59 16.93 35.93
C ASP A 57 38.02 16.61 34.47
N VAL A 58 37.42 17.33 33.50
CA VAL A 58 37.78 17.27 32.07
C VAL A 58 37.45 18.56 31.36
N THR A 59 38.33 18.98 30.41
CA THR A 59 38.09 20.11 29.52
C THR A 59 38.04 19.61 28.07
N LEU A 60 36.91 19.77 27.39
CA LEU A 60 36.80 19.51 25.97
C LEU A 60 37.38 20.68 25.18
N CYS A 61 38.29 20.41 24.25
CA CYS A 61 38.97 21.41 23.42
C CYS A 61 38.54 21.22 21.96
N CYS A 62 37.90 22.24 21.35
CA CYS A 62 37.47 22.21 19.96
C CYS A 62 37.74 23.57 19.28
N GLY A 63 38.49 23.56 18.19
CA GLY A 63 38.77 24.79 17.40
C GLY A 63 39.30 25.96 18.20
N GLY A 64 40.09 25.70 19.25
CA GLY A 64 40.65 26.71 20.15
C GLY A 64 39.72 27.19 21.27
N GLN A 65 38.50 26.70 21.34
CA GLN A 65 37.58 26.94 22.46
C GLN A 65 37.68 25.79 23.48
N GLU A 66 37.48 26.10 24.75
CA GLU A 66 37.58 25.18 25.88
C GLU A 66 36.28 25.14 26.65
N PHE A 67 35.83 23.93 26.92
CA PHE A 67 34.57 23.66 27.63
C PHE A 67 34.88 22.82 28.88
N PRO A 68 34.99 23.40 30.07
CA PRO A 68 35.14 22.66 31.30
C PRO A 68 33.86 21.87 31.60
N CYS A 69 34.01 20.59 31.97
CA CYS A 69 32.90 19.65 32.15
C CYS A 69 33.19 18.64 33.27
N HIS A 70 32.16 17.88 33.62
CA HIS A 70 32.27 16.75 34.53
C HIS A 70 32.17 15.45 33.70
N ARG A 71 33.17 14.55 33.81
CA ARG A 71 33.21 13.25 33.08
C ARG A 71 31.92 12.44 33.28
N ILE A 72 31.45 12.42 34.54
CA ILE A 72 30.25 11.67 34.90
C ILE A 72 29.00 12.18 34.15
N VAL A 73 28.85 13.50 33.98
CA VAL A 73 27.74 14.08 33.24
C VAL A 73 27.87 13.75 31.75
N LEU A 74 29.04 13.94 31.17
CA LEU A 74 29.28 13.60 29.76
C LEU A 74 29.05 12.11 29.48
N ALA A 75 29.55 11.23 30.33
CA ALA A 75 29.39 9.78 30.19
C ALA A 75 27.95 9.29 30.42
N SER A 76 27.13 10.03 31.18
CA SER A 76 25.75 9.66 31.44
C SER A 76 24.80 10.00 30.28
N PHE A 77 25.11 11.01 29.46
CA PHE A 77 24.25 11.44 28.36
C PHE A 77 24.71 10.96 26.98
N SER A 78 25.97 10.50 26.82
CA SER A 78 26.56 10.09 25.55
C SER A 78 27.39 8.81 25.68
N ASN A 79 27.07 7.80 24.87
CA ASN A 79 27.86 6.56 24.80
C ASN A 79 29.26 6.79 24.25
N TYR A 80 29.45 7.80 23.39
CA TYR A 80 30.77 8.21 22.90
C TYR A 80 31.68 8.57 24.08
N PHE A 81 31.25 9.47 24.98
CA PHE A 81 32.02 9.86 26.15
C PHE A 81 32.10 8.72 27.19
N GLN A 82 31.05 7.94 27.35
CA GLN A 82 31.05 6.78 28.24
C GLN A 82 32.14 5.80 27.83
N THR A 83 32.22 5.47 26.54
CA THR A 83 33.23 4.58 25.99
C THR A 83 34.63 5.18 26.14
N MET A 84 34.80 6.45 25.79
CA MET A 84 36.05 7.17 25.89
C MET A 84 36.62 7.15 27.33
N PHE A 85 35.79 7.39 28.34
CA PHE A 85 36.25 7.48 29.72
C PHE A 85 36.34 6.14 30.45
N LYS A 86 35.63 5.11 30.03
CA LYS A 86 35.68 3.75 30.60
C LYS A 86 36.80 2.87 30.04
N THR A 87 37.25 3.18 28.81
CA THR A 87 38.31 2.40 28.18
C THR A 87 39.71 2.91 28.57
N ASN A 88 40.75 2.05 28.43
CA ASN A 88 42.16 2.43 28.70
C ASN A 88 42.77 3.26 27.56
N LEU A 89 41.99 4.09 26.89
CA LEU A 89 42.45 5.04 25.87
C LEU A 89 43.25 6.19 26.53
N LYS A 90 44.12 6.85 25.77
CA LYS A 90 44.94 7.99 26.26
C LYS A 90 44.03 9.10 26.82
N GLU A 91 42.93 9.32 26.17
CA GLU A 91 41.91 10.34 26.49
C GLU A 91 41.25 10.11 27.87
N SER A 92 41.15 8.86 28.31
CA SER A 92 40.57 8.52 29.62
C SER A 92 41.38 9.06 30.82
N LYS A 93 42.66 9.37 30.60
CA LYS A 93 43.61 9.84 31.65
C LYS A 93 44.00 11.31 31.47
N GLN A 94 43.55 11.94 30.39
CA GLN A 94 43.90 13.37 30.08
C GLN A 94 42.87 14.32 30.64
N ASP A 95 43.29 15.39 31.26
CA ASP A 95 42.39 16.47 31.73
C ASP A 95 41.86 17.32 30.57
N ARG A 96 42.49 17.22 29.39
CA ARG A 96 42.15 17.98 28.18
C ARG A 96 41.92 16.99 27.02
N VAL A 97 40.72 17.00 26.46
CA VAL A 97 40.33 16.11 25.36
C VAL A 97 40.03 16.92 24.12
N ALA A 98 40.79 16.65 23.05
CA ALA A 98 40.56 17.32 21.76
C ALA A 98 39.39 16.69 21.00
N ILE A 99 38.39 17.47 20.61
CA ILE A 99 37.29 17.08 19.76
C ILE A 99 37.54 17.62 18.36
N ASN A 100 37.65 16.74 17.37
CA ASN A 100 37.85 17.08 15.98
C ASN A 100 36.61 16.71 15.15
N GLY A 101 36.38 17.40 14.03
CA GLY A 101 35.30 17.06 13.10
C GLY A 101 33.95 17.70 13.40
N ALA A 102 33.88 18.64 14.35
CA ALA A 102 32.69 19.44 14.64
C ALA A 102 33.03 20.91 14.85
N GLU A 103 32.06 21.78 14.67
CA GLU A 103 32.21 23.21 14.94
C GLU A 103 32.18 23.48 16.46
N PRO A 104 33.08 24.37 16.98
CA PRO A 104 33.14 24.68 18.42
C PRO A 104 31.79 25.12 19.01
N GLN A 105 31.02 25.88 18.25
CA GLN A 105 29.71 26.39 18.66
C GLN A 105 28.72 25.26 18.91
N MET A 106 28.72 24.24 18.03
CA MET A 106 27.85 23.05 18.17
C MET A 106 28.23 22.21 19.38
N ILE A 107 29.54 22.06 19.63
CA ILE A 107 30.04 21.38 20.83
C ILE A 107 29.56 22.09 22.08
N GLY A 108 29.67 23.45 22.13
CA GLY A 108 29.14 24.24 23.22
C GLY A 108 27.65 24.07 23.47
N MET A 109 26.87 23.98 22.40
CA MET A 109 25.41 23.68 22.50
C MET A 109 25.12 22.30 23.04
N LEU A 110 25.84 21.26 22.61
CA LEU A 110 25.68 19.91 23.10
C LEU A 110 26.14 19.75 24.56
N VAL A 111 27.22 20.45 24.94
CA VAL A 111 27.64 20.54 26.34
C VAL A 111 26.58 21.22 27.18
N SER A 112 26.03 22.36 26.72
CA SER A 112 24.93 23.02 27.45
C SER A 112 23.71 22.12 27.58
N TYR A 113 23.33 21.42 26.52
CA TYR A 113 22.25 20.45 26.53
C TYR A 113 22.44 19.36 27.60
N ALA A 114 23.66 18.85 27.78
CA ALA A 114 23.96 17.84 28.79
C ALA A 114 23.63 18.28 30.23
N TYR A 115 23.63 19.60 30.50
CA TYR A 115 23.38 20.18 31.81
C TYR A 115 22.01 20.87 31.95
N THR A 116 21.34 21.21 30.85
CA THR A 116 20.08 21.97 30.88
C THR A 116 18.91 21.20 30.28
N ALA A 117 19.18 20.11 29.54
CA ALA A 117 18.22 19.38 28.72
C ALA A 117 17.55 20.27 27.62
N GLU A 118 18.10 21.45 27.33
CA GLU A 118 17.59 22.40 26.36
C GLU A 118 18.59 22.64 25.24
N VAL A 119 18.13 22.65 23.98
CA VAL A 119 18.92 23.00 22.80
C VAL A 119 18.09 23.80 21.82
N TYR A 120 18.65 24.87 21.29
CA TYR A 120 17.98 25.69 20.29
C TYR A 120 18.35 25.23 18.87
N ILE A 121 17.35 24.76 18.13
CA ILE A 121 17.51 24.30 16.75
C ILE A 121 16.92 25.34 15.78
N SER A 122 17.69 25.73 14.77
CA SER A 122 17.33 26.73 13.76
C SER A 122 17.72 26.25 12.37
N LYS A 123 17.20 26.92 11.33
CA LYS A 123 17.57 26.63 9.93
C LYS A 123 19.09 26.79 9.67
N THR A 124 19.77 27.67 10.44
CA THR A 124 21.18 27.96 10.24
C THR A 124 22.13 27.03 10.96
N ASN A 125 21.67 26.31 12.01
CA ASN A 125 22.55 25.43 12.79
C ASN A 125 22.18 23.94 12.71
N VAL A 126 20.99 23.59 12.21
CA VAL A 126 20.47 22.21 12.28
C VAL A 126 21.40 21.17 11.65
N GLN A 127 22.03 21.48 10.52
CA GLN A 127 22.94 20.55 9.83
C GLN A 127 24.23 20.33 10.63
N ALA A 128 24.87 21.40 11.04
CA ALA A 128 26.10 21.31 11.84
C ALA A 128 25.85 20.70 13.22
N LEU A 129 24.70 21.02 13.84
CA LEU A 129 24.30 20.45 15.12
C LEU A 129 23.98 18.95 15.02
N LEU A 130 23.28 18.52 13.96
CA LEU A 130 23.02 17.10 13.70
C LEU A 130 24.33 16.33 13.50
N ALA A 131 25.24 16.86 12.68
CA ALA A 131 26.55 16.24 12.45
C ALA A 131 27.34 16.09 13.76
N ALA A 132 27.37 17.13 14.60
CA ALA A 132 28.01 17.08 15.91
C ALA A 132 27.32 16.11 16.88
N ALA A 133 25.99 16.09 16.92
CA ALA A 133 25.19 15.16 17.74
C ALA A 133 25.42 13.70 17.32
N ASN A 134 25.52 13.44 16.02
CA ASN A 134 25.81 12.12 15.47
C ASN A 134 27.25 11.69 15.84
N LEU A 135 28.24 12.57 15.69
CA LEU A 135 29.63 12.32 16.08
C LEU A 135 29.77 11.97 17.56
N MET A 136 29.02 12.66 18.42
CA MET A 136 29.07 12.47 19.87
C MET A 136 28.04 11.46 20.40
N ASP A 137 27.32 10.76 19.53
CA ASP A 137 26.28 9.81 19.90
C ASP A 137 25.21 10.40 20.85
N VAL A 138 24.78 11.66 20.57
CA VAL A 138 23.72 12.35 21.32
C VAL A 138 22.39 12.17 20.55
N MET A 139 21.81 10.97 20.68
CA MET A 139 20.65 10.54 19.87
C MET A 139 19.45 11.47 20.01
N ALA A 140 19.16 11.96 21.23
CA ALA A 140 18.00 12.82 21.47
C ALA A 140 18.06 14.13 20.66
N VAL A 141 19.24 14.76 20.59
CA VAL A 141 19.45 16.00 19.80
C VAL A 141 19.46 15.69 18.31
N ARG A 142 20.10 14.60 17.89
CA ARG A 142 20.07 14.13 16.51
C ARG A 142 18.63 13.94 16.02
N ASP A 143 17.81 13.21 16.79
CA ASP A 143 16.42 12.92 16.42
C ASP A 143 15.56 14.19 16.45
N ALA A 144 15.86 15.15 17.33
CA ALA A 144 15.20 16.46 17.33
C ALA A 144 15.57 17.28 16.08
N CYS A 145 16.83 17.23 15.64
CA CYS A 145 17.28 17.86 14.39
C CYS A 145 16.61 17.20 13.17
N CYS A 146 16.51 15.86 13.14
CA CYS A 146 15.80 15.14 12.08
C CYS A 146 14.33 15.57 11.99
N ARG A 147 13.61 15.62 13.11
CA ARG A 147 12.22 16.11 13.15
C ARG A 147 12.08 17.58 12.72
N PHE A 148 13.07 18.42 13.04
CA PHE A 148 13.07 19.80 12.57
C PHE A 148 13.24 19.86 11.04
N MET A 149 14.19 19.09 10.47
CA MET A 149 14.42 19.04 9.02
C MET A 149 13.20 18.48 8.27
N GLU A 150 12.57 17.43 8.80
CA GLU A 150 11.33 16.87 8.27
C GLU A 150 10.22 17.93 8.16
N ARG A 151 9.99 18.73 9.22
CA ARG A 151 8.99 19.81 9.21
C ARG A 151 9.30 20.97 8.29
N GLN A 152 10.56 21.14 7.90
CA GLN A 152 11.01 22.21 7.00
C GLN A 152 11.26 21.71 5.58
N MET A 153 10.93 20.44 5.32
CA MET A 153 11.09 19.82 4.00
C MET A 153 10.09 20.40 3.02
N ASP A 154 10.59 20.75 1.84
CA ASP A 154 9.82 21.24 0.71
C ASP A 154 10.44 20.74 -0.61
N GLU A 155 9.82 21.06 -1.73
CA GLU A 155 10.24 20.62 -3.07
C GLU A 155 11.64 21.11 -3.45
N THR A 156 12.11 22.22 -2.85
CA THR A 156 13.39 22.86 -3.19
C THR A 156 14.57 22.29 -2.41
N ASN A 157 14.33 21.64 -1.26
CA ASN A 157 15.36 21.18 -0.33
C ASN A 157 15.32 19.68 0.00
N CYS A 158 14.29 18.96 -0.43
CA CYS A 158 14.08 17.54 -0.08
C CYS A 158 15.23 16.64 -0.58
N VAL A 159 15.81 16.94 -1.75
CA VAL A 159 16.93 16.16 -2.32
C VAL A 159 18.20 16.37 -1.48
N GLY A 160 18.49 17.61 -1.09
CA GLY A 160 19.61 17.95 -0.21
C GLY A 160 19.46 17.30 1.18
N ILE A 161 18.24 17.33 1.75
CA ILE A 161 17.93 16.67 3.01
C ILE A 161 18.13 15.16 2.90
N HIS A 162 17.70 14.53 1.80
CA HIS A 162 17.90 13.10 1.56
C HIS A 162 19.37 12.70 1.53
N CYS A 163 20.18 13.41 0.71
CA CYS A 163 21.62 13.17 0.63
C CYS A 163 22.33 13.39 1.98
N PHE A 164 21.91 14.40 2.72
CA PHE A 164 22.43 14.68 4.06
C PHE A 164 22.07 13.58 5.06
N ALA A 165 20.81 13.12 5.06
CA ALA A 165 20.34 12.05 5.93
C ALA A 165 21.08 10.72 5.68
N GLU A 166 21.33 10.40 4.42
CA GLU A 166 22.13 9.23 4.02
C GLU A 166 23.58 9.34 4.53
N ALA A 167 24.25 10.49 4.29
CA ALA A 167 25.63 10.73 4.72
C ALA A 167 25.80 10.60 6.25
N HIS A 168 24.77 10.96 7.01
CA HIS A 168 24.76 10.88 8.47
C HIS A 168 24.04 9.64 9.03
N SER A 169 23.64 8.69 8.17
CA SER A 169 22.96 7.44 8.55
C SER A 169 21.67 7.66 9.35
N CYS A 170 20.93 8.74 9.06
CA CYS A 170 19.64 9.05 9.68
C CYS A 170 18.49 8.31 8.95
N LYS A 171 18.37 6.99 9.15
CA LYS A 171 17.50 6.10 8.39
C LYS A 171 16.04 6.54 8.30
N LEU A 172 15.48 7.11 9.36
CA LEU A 172 14.09 7.58 9.34
C LEU A 172 13.93 8.79 8.42
N LEU A 173 14.81 9.80 8.56
CA LEU A 173 14.80 11.01 7.72
C LEU A 173 15.14 10.68 6.25
N GLU A 174 16.07 9.75 6.02
CA GLU A 174 16.43 9.23 4.69
C GLU A 174 15.19 8.63 3.99
N LYS A 175 14.42 7.80 4.70
CA LYS A 175 13.17 7.23 4.19
C LYS A 175 12.12 8.30 3.93
N GLN A 176 11.85 9.17 4.91
CA GLN A 176 10.83 10.22 4.80
C GLN A 176 11.13 11.20 3.66
N SER A 177 12.40 11.57 3.47
CA SER A 177 12.81 12.44 2.36
C SER A 177 12.70 11.75 1.00
N MET A 178 13.00 10.45 0.91
CA MET A 178 12.77 9.68 -0.32
C MET A 178 11.26 9.58 -0.62
N ASP A 179 10.45 9.24 0.38
CA ASP A 179 9.00 9.18 0.22
C ASP A 179 8.44 10.52 -0.28
N TYR A 180 8.91 11.65 0.26
CA TYR A 180 8.54 13.00 -0.19
C TYR A 180 8.95 13.28 -1.64
N ILE A 181 10.19 12.93 -2.03
CA ILE A 181 10.70 13.08 -3.41
C ILE A 181 9.83 12.28 -4.39
N LEU A 182 9.48 11.05 -4.03
CA LEU A 182 8.67 10.18 -4.88
C LEU A 182 7.24 10.70 -5.01
N GLU A 183 6.64 11.21 -3.94
CA GLU A 183 5.28 11.74 -3.92
C GLU A 183 5.15 13.06 -4.71
N HIS A 184 6.15 13.96 -4.58
CA HIS A 184 6.14 15.28 -5.20
C HIS A 184 7.03 15.38 -6.43
N PHE A 185 7.33 14.26 -7.10
CA PHE A 185 8.30 14.19 -8.20
C PHE A 185 8.10 15.24 -9.28
N SER A 186 6.85 15.52 -9.66
CA SER A 186 6.52 16.49 -10.74
C SER A 186 6.99 17.92 -10.44
N SER A 187 7.04 18.32 -9.18
CA SER A 187 7.54 19.61 -8.73
C SER A 187 9.05 19.57 -8.44
N VAL A 188 9.50 18.48 -7.81
CA VAL A 188 10.90 18.28 -7.41
C VAL A 188 11.84 18.17 -8.62
N CYS A 189 11.42 17.52 -9.71
CA CYS A 189 12.24 17.33 -10.90
C CYS A 189 12.62 18.64 -11.62
N LEU A 190 11.93 19.74 -11.31
CA LEU A 190 12.22 21.08 -11.85
C LEU A 190 13.22 21.87 -11.01
N GLN A 191 13.55 21.40 -9.80
CA GLN A 191 14.42 22.12 -8.86
C GLN A 191 15.91 21.90 -9.15
N GLU A 192 16.72 22.90 -8.82
CA GLU A 192 18.17 22.87 -9.04
C GLU A 192 18.85 21.67 -8.37
N GLU A 193 18.43 21.30 -7.15
CA GLU A 193 19.01 20.18 -6.42
C GLU A 193 18.80 18.86 -7.17
N PHE A 194 17.61 18.62 -7.74
CA PHE A 194 17.35 17.44 -8.57
C PHE A 194 18.23 17.41 -9.81
N LEU A 195 18.39 18.56 -10.48
CA LEU A 195 19.23 18.67 -11.68
C LEU A 195 20.72 18.45 -11.40
N THR A 196 21.16 18.50 -10.13
CA THR A 196 22.55 18.20 -9.74
C THR A 196 22.80 16.77 -9.30
N LEU A 197 21.76 15.93 -9.23
CA LEU A 197 21.89 14.53 -8.80
C LEU A 197 22.93 13.75 -9.59
N CYS A 198 23.65 12.86 -8.91
CA CYS A 198 24.49 11.87 -9.57
C CYS A 198 23.64 10.78 -10.24
N VAL A 199 24.25 10.04 -11.16
CA VAL A 199 23.56 9.00 -11.95
C VAL A 199 22.90 7.95 -11.07
N ASP A 200 23.61 7.48 -10.03
CA ASP A 200 23.12 6.37 -9.19
C ASP A 200 21.89 6.79 -8.37
N LYS A 201 21.88 8.01 -7.85
CA LYS A 201 20.72 8.54 -7.11
C LYS A 201 19.52 8.81 -8.02
N LEU A 202 19.76 9.32 -9.22
CA LEU A 202 18.69 9.48 -10.19
C LEU A 202 18.08 8.13 -10.56
N VAL A 203 18.91 7.12 -10.80
CA VAL A 203 18.45 5.74 -11.09
C VAL A 203 17.63 5.18 -9.94
N GLU A 204 18.06 5.36 -8.68
CA GLU A 204 17.31 4.92 -7.49
C GLU A 204 15.89 5.50 -7.45
N ILE A 205 15.75 6.80 -7.72
CA ILE A 205 14.44 7.47 -7.78
C ILE A 205 13.60 6.94 -8.95
N LEU A 206 14.19 6.81 -10.15
CA LEU A 206 13.47 6.41 -11.36
C LEU A 206 13.08 4.93 -11.38
N ASP A 207 13.82 4.05 -10.71
CA ASP A 207 13.51 2.62 -10.61
C ASP A 207 12.33 2.34 -9.67
N SER A 208 12.01 3.27 -8.77
CA SER A 208 10.96 3.10 -7.78
C SER A 208 9.57 2.94 -8.40
N ASP A 209 8.84 1.89 -7.99
CA ASP A 209 7.43 1.70 -8.33
C ASP A 209 6.52 2.75 -7.65
N PHE A 210 7.02 3.42 -6.61
CA PHE A 210 6.27 4.42 -5.83
C PHE A 210 6.42 5.86 -6.37
N LEU A 211 7.09 6.04 -7.50
CA LEU A 211 7.22 7.35 -8.13
C LEU A 211 5.85 7.87 -8.59
N HIS A 212 5.41 9.00 -8.02
CA HIS A 212 4.11 9.59 -8.28
C HIS A 212 4.15 10.47 -9.52
N VAL A 213 3.75 9.91 -10.65
CA VAL A 213 3.70 10.61 -11.94
C VAL A 213 2.39 10.30 -12.66
N ALA A 214 1.81 11.31 -13.29
CA ALA A 214 0.58 11.15 -14.07
C ALA A 214 0.82 10.30 -15.33
N ARG A 215 1.98 10.47 -15.96
CA ARG A 215 2.36 9.81 -17.21
C ARG A 215 3.88 9.66 -17.29
N GLU A 216 4.34 8.62 -17.96
CA GLU A 216 5.77 8.29 -18.03
C GLU A 216 6.55 9.26 -18.93
N GLU A 217 5.89 10.02 -19.81
CA GLU A 217 6.49 11.10 -20.58
C GLU A 217 7.11 12.19 -19.68
N LEU A 218 6.49 12.47 -18.50
CA LEU A 218 7.05 13.41 -17.52
C LEU A 218 8.37 12.91 -16.94
N VAL A 219 8.50 11.59 -16.75
CA VAL A 219 9.77 10.99 -16.30
C VAL A 219 10.86 11.20 -17.36
N PHE A 220 10.51 10.98 -18.63
CA PHE A 220 11.44 11.22 -19.74
C PHE A 220 11.84 12.71 -19.81
N GLU A 221 10.87 13.62 -19.71
CA GLU A 221 11.13 15.08 -19.73
C GLU A 221 12.06 15.50 -18.58
N ALA A 222 11.86 14.97 -17.37
CA ALA A 222 12.73 15.19 -16.21
C ALA A 222 14.18 14.70 -16.46
N VAL A 223 14.32 13.51 -17.05
CA VAL A 223 15.63 12.97 -17.44
C VAL A 223 16.31 13.86 -18.48
N MET A 224 15.57 14.40 -19.43
CA MET A 224 16.13 15.32 -20.45
C MET A 224 16.57 16.66 -19.83
N LEU A 225 15.81 17.20 -18.87
CA LEU A 225 16.23 18.40 -18.11
C LEU A 225 17.54 18.14 -17.35
N TRP A 226 17.63 17.00 -16.67
CA TRP A 226 18.83 16.59 -15.94
C TRP A 226 20.03 16.39 -16.87
N LEU A 227 19.83 15.76 -18.04
CA LEU A 227 20.87 15.52 -19.05
C LEU A 227 21.43 16.84 -19.60
N ASN A 228 20.52 17.77 -19.93
CA ASN A 228 20.89 19.06 -20.54
C ASN A 228 21.67 19.97 -19.59
N LYS A 229 21.59 19.75 -18.27
CA LYS A 229 22.34 20.51 -17.27
C LYS A 229 23.87 20.30 -17.37
N CYS A 230 24.30 19.08 -17.81
CA CYS A 230 25.72 18.75 -17.87
C CYS A 230 26.06 17.84 -19.07
N PRO A 231 26.81 18.28 -20.06
CA PRO A 231 27.13 17.53 -21.29
C PRO A 231 27.86 16.20 -21.05
N THR A 232 28.61 16.06 -19.95
CA THR A 232 29.35 14.83 -19.63
C THR A 232 28.43 13.64 -19.30
N ARG A 233 27.17 13.92 -18.95
CA ARG A 233 26.16 12.91 -18.59
C ARG A 233 25.70 12.06 -19.76
N LYS A 234 25.99 12.47 -21.01
CA LYS A 234 25.67 11.69 -22.22
C LYS A 234 26.24 10.26 -22.16
N GLN A 235 27.41 10.06 -21.54
CA GLN A 235 28.03 8.75 -21.41
C GLN A 235 27.24 7.79 -20.51
N SER A 236 26.48 8.30 -19.55
CA SER A 236 25.67 7.53 -18.62
C SER A 236 24.18 7.54 -18.96
N PHE A 237 23.81 8.13 -20.10
CA PHE A 237 22.40 8.31 -20.49
C PHE A 237 21.67 6.96 -20.65
N GLU A 238 22.29 5.96 -21.25
CA GLU A 238 21.70 4.62 -21.41
C GLU A 238 21.28 4.02 -20.07
N LYS A 239 22.15 4.10 -19.04
CA LYS A 239 21.85 3.59 -17.70
C LYS A 239 20.62 4.28 -17.07
N VAL A 240 20.44 5.58 -17.28
CA VAL A 240 19.28 6.33 -16.80
C VAL A 240 18.04 6.01 -17.65
N PHE A 241 18.21 6.01 -18.98
CA PHE A 241 17.14 5.77 -19.95
C PHE A 241 16.50 4.38 -19.79
N GLU A 242 17.28 3.39 -19.40
CA GLU A 242 16.79 2.04 -19.07
C GLU A 242 15.73 2.05 -17.97
N ASN A 243 15.70 3.05 -17.06
CA ASN A 243 14.76 3.15 -15.94
C ASN A 243 13.45 3.88 -16.29
N ILE A 244 13.31 4.34 -17.52
CA ILE A 244 12.06 4.88 -18.05
C ILE A 244 11.21 3.73 -18.58
N ARG A 245 9.94 3.70 -18.26
CA ARG A 245 9.01 2.64 -18.68
C ARG A 245 8.46 2.91 -20.08
N LEU A 246 9.34 2.83 -21.07
CA LEU A 246 9.06 3.18 -22.48
C LEU A 246 7.82 2.50 -23.06
N SER A 247 7.49 1.30 -22.60
CA SER A 247 6.29 0.56 -23.02
C SER A 247 4.98 1.19 -22.52
N LEU A 248 5.04 2.16 -21.62
CA LEU A 248 3.89 2.89 -21.09
C LEU A 248 3.76 4.30 -21.69
N ILE A 249 4.73 4.71 -22.49
CA ILE A 249 4.72 5.99 -23.20
C ILE A 249 3.80 5.90 -24.42
N CYS A 250 3.09 7.00 -24.72
CA CYS A 250 2.26 7.08 -25.91
C CYS A 250 3.08 6.75 -27.17
N PRO A 251 2.64 5.80 -28.05
CA PRO A 251 3.38 5.38 -29.23
C PRO A 251 3.79 6.53 -30.16
N TYR A 252 2.94 7.56 -30.29
CA TYR A 252 3.25 8.76 -31.09
C TYR A 252 4.36 9.59 -30.44
N TYR A 253 4.31 9.78 -29.11
CA TYR A 253 5.36 10.50 -28.38
C TYR A 253 6.70 9.73 -28.44
N LEU A 254 6.67 8.40 -28.33
CA LEU A 254 7.84 7.56 -28.47
C LEU A 254 8.48 7.70 -29.86
N HIS A 255 7.67 7.70 -30.93
CA HIS A 255 8.14 7.79 -32.32
C HIS A 255 8.57 9.22 -32.69
N ASP A 256 7.69 10.20 -32.47
CA ASP A 256 7.89 11.55 -33.00
C ASP A 256 8.85 12.38 -32.14
N VAL A 257 8.90 12.15 -30.83
CA VAL A 257 9.73 12.92 -29.91
C VAL A 257 10.99 12.15 -29.51
N ILE A 258 10.84 10.99 -28.85
CA ILE A 258 11.99 10.30 -28.23
C ILE A 258 12.96 9.75 -29.30
N GLU A 259 12.47 9.06 -30.31
CA GLU A 259 13.33 8.54 -31.38
C GLU A 259 13.96 9.63 -32.25
N SER A 260 13.37 10.82 -32.30
CA SER A 260 13.91 11.91 -33.10
C SER A 260 15.18 12.54 -32.51
N LEU A 261 15.44 12.32 -31.22
CA LEU A 261 16.58 12.93 -30.49
C LEU A 261 17.92 12.32 -30.88
N ASP A 262 18.92 13.14 -31.14
CA ASP A 262 20.26 12.70 -31.52
C ASP A 262 20.93 11.81 -30.47
N VAL A 263 20.77 12.13 -29.16
CA VAL A 263 21.31 11.35 -28.06
C VAL A 263 20.75 9.92 -28.02
N VAL A 264 19.55 9.73 -28.52
CA VAL A 264 18.89 8.42 -28.63
C VAL A 264 19.30 7.72 -29.91
N LYS A 265 19.34 8.44 -31.04
CA LYS A 265 19.74 7.89 -32.34
C LYS A 265 21.17 7.37 -32.34
N GLU A 266 22.07 8.10 -31.70
CA GLU A 266 23.49 7.78 -31.65
C GLU A 266 23.84 6.66 -30.66
N ASN A 267 22.91 6.24 -29.79
CA ASN A 267 23.12 5.22 -28.76
C ASN A 267 22.43 3.90 -29.12
N PRO A 268 23.20 2.85 -29.51
CA PRO A 268 22.63 1.54 -29.85
C PRO A 268 21.86 0.86 -28.71
N GLY A 269 22.24 1.11 -27.45
CA GLY A 269 21.53 0.58 -26.28
C GLY A 269 20.14 1.19 -26.15
N CYS A 270 20.02 2.52 -26.29
CA CYS A 270 18.73 3.20 -26.29
C CYS A 270 17.82 2.72 -27.45
N GLN A 271 18.38 2.53 -28.66
CA GLN A 271 17.65 2.01 -29.80
C GLN A 271 17.10 0.60 -29.54
N LYS A 272 17.88 -0.27 -28.90
CA LYS A 272 17.45 -1.62 -28.50
C LYS A 272 16.31 -1.58 -27.48
N LEU A 273 16.34 -0.66 -26.52
CA LEU A 273 15.28 -0.46 -25.52
C LEU A 273 13.98 0.00 -26.19
N ILE A 274 14.06 0.95 -27.12
CA ILE A 274 12.91 1.41 -27.91
C ILE A 274 12.33 0.29 -28.77
N SER A 275 13.18 -0.51 -29.43
CA SER A 275 12.71 -1.67 -30.21
C SER A 275 11.91 -2.63 -29.35
N LYS A 276 12.41 -2.96 -28.14
CA LYS A 276 11.67 -3.82 -27.18
C LYS A 276 10.34 -3.20 -26.77
N ALA A 277 10.30 -1.89 -26.50
CA ALA A 277 9.08 -1.18 -26.16
C ALA A 277 8.06 -1.22 -27.32
N LYS A 278 8.52 -1.01 -28.56
CA LYS A 278 7.69 -1.13 -29.77
C LYS A 278 7.17 -2.55 -29.97
N ASP A 279 8.03 -3.56 -29.79
CA ASP A 279 7.61 -4.97 -29.87
C ASP A 279 6.50 -5.26 -28.85
N TYR A 280 6.62 -4.78 -27.62
CA TYR A 280 5.57 -4.91 -26.60
C TYR A 280 4.28 -4.20 -26.99
N LEU A 281 4.35 -3.02 -27.58
CA LEU A 281 3.18 -2.24 -28.00
C LEU A 281 2.48 -2.86 -29.23
N LEU A 282 3.25 -3.36 -30.19
CA LEU A 282 2.75 -3.87 -31.48
C LEU A 282 2.36 -5.34 -31.44
N LEU A 283 3.15 -6.19 -30.76
CA LEU A 283 2.97 -7.65 -30.77
C LEU A 283 2.12 -8.09 -29.58
N LYS A 284 0.81 -7.81 -29.66
CA LYS A 284 -0.15 -8.08 -28.56
C LYS A 284 -0.12 -9.53 -28.09
N ASP A 285 -0.01 -10.49 -29.03
CA ASP A 285 -0.02 -11.93 -28.74
C ASP A 285 1.25 -12.43 -28.05
N ARG A 286 2.36 -11.68 -28.19
CA ARG A 286 3.68 -12.04 -27.63
C ARG A 286 4.06 -11.22 -26.39
N ARG A 287 3.16 -10.41 -25.84
CA ARG A 287 3.42 -9.56 -24.66
C ARG A 287 3.90 -10.33 -23.45
N ARG A 288 3.50 -11.60 -23.29
CA ARG A 288 3.96 -12.45 -22.21
C ARG A 288 5.44 -12.77 -22.28
N GLU A 289 5.95 -13.04 -23.49
CA GLU A 289 7.36 -13.30 -23.71
C GLU A 289 8.20 -12.03 -23.52
N LEU A 290 7.56 -10.87 -23.71
CA LEU A 290 8.17 -9.54 -23.61
C LEU A 290 7.95 -8.89 -22.23
N TYR A 291 7.29 -9.60 -21.31
CA TYR A 291 6.96 -9.07 -19.98
C TYR A 291 8.22 -8.87 -19.13
N CYS A 292 8.35 -7.68 -18.54
CA CYS A 292 9.37 -7.35 -17.57
C CYS A 292 8.79 -6.36 -16.53
N SER A 293 9.49 -6.13 -15.42
CA SER A 293 9.05 -5.19 -14.39
C SER A 293 8.73 -3.79 -14.92
N ARG A 294 9.36 -3.38 -16.01
CA ARG A 294 9.22 -2.04 -16.62
C ARG A 294 7.97 -1.86 -17.50
N VAL A 295 7.20 -2.91 -17.74
CA VAL A 295 5.89 -2.80 -18.40
C VAL A 295 4.74 -2.61 -17.40
N ARG A 296 5.02 -2.65 -16.11
CA ARG A 296 4.03 -2.37 -15.05
C ARG A 296 3.87 -0.86 -14.88
N PRO A 297 2.63 -0.35 -14.74
CA PRO A 297 2.40 1.02 -14.30
C PRO A 297 3.01 1.24 -12.90
N ARG A 298 3.45 2.46 -12.62
CA ARG A 298 3.86 2.85 -11.26
C ARG A 298 2.62 2.89 -10.38
N ARG A 299 2.78 2.63 -9.07
CA ARG A 299 1.65 2.51 -8.14
C ARG A 299 0.81 3.79 -8.00
N PHE A 300 1.41 4.96 -8.23
CA PHE A 300 0.79 6.28 -8.08
C PHE A 300 0.73 7.08 -9.39
N THR A 301 0.69 6.43 -10.55
CA THR A 301 0.13 7.13 -11.72
C THR A 301 -1.25 7.62 -11.31
N GLU A 302 -1.71 8.81 -11.80
CA GLU A 302 -3.09 9.30 -11.55
C GLU A 302 -4.09 8.18 -11.87
N THR A 303 -4.25 7.30 -10.90
CA THR A 303 -5.14 6.16 -10.97
C THR A 303 -6.35 6.47 -10.13
N LEU A 304 -7.48 6.11 -10.64
CA LEU A 304 -8.73 6.11 -9.91
C LEU A 304 -9.04 4.66 -9.54
N GLU A 305 -9.31 4.40 -8.28
CA GLU A 305 -9.80 3.11 -7.87
C GLU A 305 -11.29 3.03 -8.17
N VAL A 306 -11.65 2.14 -9.10
CA VAL A 306 -13.02 1.93 -9.57
C VAL A 306 -13.48 0.51 -9.31
N ILE A 307 -14.78 0.31 -9.28
CA ILE A 307 -15.39 -1.01 -9.24
C ILE A 307 -15.69 -1.44 -10.67
N ILE A 308 -15.12 -2.56 -11.11
CA ILE A 308 -15.44 -3.15 -12.41
C ILE A 308 -16.44 -4.27 -12.26
N THR A 309 -17.49 -4.23 -13.08
CA THR A 309 -18.48 -5.29 -13.23
C THR A 309 -18.35 -5.95 -14.59
N VAL A 310 -18.38 -7.27 -14.62
CA VAL A 310 -18.20 -8.07 -15.83
C VAL A 310 -19.30 -9.10 -15.95
N GLY A 311 -19.97 -9.18 -17.10
CA GLY A 311 -20.95 -10.19 -17.41
C GLY A 311 -22.11 -10.26 -16.42
N GLY A 312 -22.51 -11.47 -16.07
CA GLY A 312 -23.69 -11.74 -15.24
C GLY A 312 -24.94 -12.02 -16.08
N GLU A 313 -26.09 -12.08 -15.43
CA GLU A 313 -27.38 -12.31 -16.09
C GLU A 313 -28.47 -11.44 -15.50
N ASP A 314 -29.42 -11.05 -16.32
CA ASP A 314 -30.70 -10.45 -15.94
C ASP A 314 -31.85 -11.46 -16.18
N ASP A 315 -33.09 -11.02 -16.04
CA ASP A 315 -34.29 -11.85 -16.24
C ASP A 315 -34.45 -12.39 -17.67
N LYS A 316 -33.63 -11.95 -18.62
CA LYS A 316 -33.81 -12.25 -20.06
C LYS A 316 -32.60 -12.86 -20.73
N VAL A 317 -31.41 -12.36 -20.42
CA VAL A 317 -30.19 -12.71 -21.16
C VAL A 317 -28.96 -12.76 -20.27
N VAL A 318 -28.01 -13.60 -20.68
CA VAL A 318 -26.66 -13.58 -20.13
C VAL A 318 -25.88 -12.44 -20.79
N LEU A 319 -25.20 -11.65 -19.99
CA LEU A 319 -24.57 -10.41 -20.41
C LEU A 319 -23.09 -10.62 -20.80
N ARG A 320 -22.59 -9.71 -21.66
CA ARG A 320 -21.16 -9.62 -22.01
C ARG A 320 -20.56 -8.25 -21.72
N SER A 321 -21.34 -7.36 -21.10
CA SER A 321 -20.92 -6.00 -20.81
C SER A 321 -19.83 -5.96 -19.74
N VAL A 322 -18.92 -5.00 -19.89
CA VAL A 322 -17.86 -4.66 -18.94
C VAL A 322 -17.98 -3.19 -18.63
N GLN A 323 -18.23 -2.89 -17.35
CA GLN A 323 -18.52 -1.52 -16.93
C GLN A 323 -17.73 -1.18 -15.67
N SER A 324 -17.28 0.04 -15.54
CA SER A 324 -16.66 0.55 -14.31
C SER A 324 -17.52 1.61 -13.65
N PHE A 325 -17.60 1.53 -12.35
CA PHE A 325 -18.26 2.49 -11.46
C PHE A 325 -17.20 3.26 -10.68
N ASP A 326 -17.26 4.57 -10.72
CA ASP A 326 -16.44 5.47 -9.93
C ASP A 326 -17.20 5.87 -8.64
N PRO A 327 -16.81 5.37 -7.46
CA PRO A 327 -17.52 5.66 -6.22
C PRO A 327 -17.45 7.12 -5.76
N LEU A 328 -16.49 7.91 -6.29
CA LEU A 328 -16.35 9.33 -5.93
C LEU A 328 -17.28 10.24 -6.72
N THR A 329 -17.46 9.94 -8.03
CA THR A 329 -18.28 10.76 -8.92
C THR A 329 -19.67 10.17 -9.18
N ASN A 330 -19.89 8.92 -8.77
CA ASN A 330 -21.10 8.14 -9.05
C ASN A 330 -21.34 7.96 -10.56
N GLU A 331 -20.29 7.92 -11.38
CA GLU A 331 -20.35 7.78 -12.83
C GLU A 331 -20.05 6.34 -13.26
N TRP A 332 -20.79 5.87 -14.27
CA TRP A 332 -20.54 4.61 -14.96
C TRP A 332 -19.85 4.84 -16.30
N ARG A 333 -18.99 3.89 -16.68
CA ARG A 333 -18.28 3.91 -17.96
C ARG A 333 -18.21 2.52 -18.56
N ASP A 334 -18.42 2.44 -19.88
CA ASP A 334 -18.33 1.19 -20.65
C ASP A 334 -16.88 0.93 -21.06
N HIS A 335 -16.51 -0.33 -21.07
CA HIS A 335 -15.23 -0.86 -21.57
C HIS A 335 -15.46 -1.88 -22.67
N ALA A 336 -14.36 -2.39 -23.27
CA ALA A 336 -14.46 -3.43 -24.29
C ALA A 336 -15.22 -4.65 -23.74
N CYS A 337 -16.34 -4.97 -24.39
CA CYS A 337 -17.17 -6.11 -24.03
C CYS A 337 -16.41 -7.43 -24.14
N LEU A 338 -16.82 -8.42 -23.36
CA LEU A 338 -16.39 -9.79 -23.54
C LEU A 338 -16.68 -10.29 -24.96
N PRO A 339 -15.85 -11.15 -25.55
CA PRO A 339 -16.13 -11.77 -26.85
C PRO A 339 -17.38 -12.64 -26.86
N PHE A 340 -17.85 -13.05 -25.67
CA PHE A 340 -19.02 -13.92 -25.46
C PHE A 340 -19.79 -13.48 -24.22
N ALA A 341 -21.03 -13.90 -24.12
CA ALA A 341 -21.85 -13.68 -22.92
C ALA A 341 -21.54 -14.79 -21.90
N VAL A 342 -21.42 -14.43 -20.62
CA VAL A 342 -21.10 -15.38 -19.54
C VAL A 342 -21.64 -14.92 -18.20
N SER A 343 -22.20 -15.86 -17.42
CA SER A 343 -22.57 -15.70 -16.01
C SER A 343 -21.85 -16.73 -15.15
N LYS A 344 -22.00 -16.66 -13.84
CA LYS A 344 -21.47 -17.66 -12.88
C LYS A 344 -19.96 -17.93 -12.97
N HIS A 345 -19.23 -16.95 -13.49
CA HIS A 345 -17.78 -17.00 -13.66
C HIS A 345 -17.05 -16.45 -12.43
N GLY A 346 -15.79 -16.82 -12.26
CA GLY A 346 -14.89 -16.18 -11.30
C GLY A 346 -14.17 -14.98 -11.92
N LEU A 347 -13.94 -13.94 -11.11
CA LEU A 347 -13.19 -12.75 -11.51
C LEU A 347 -12.22 -12.34 -10.40
N VAL A 348 -10.96 -12.11 -10.76
CA VAL A 348 -9.91 -11.62 -9.85
C VAL A 348 -9.01 -10.60 -10.53
N VAL A 349 -8.29 -9.82 -9.73
CA VAL A 349 -7.30 -8.85 -10.18
C VAL A 349 -5.92 -9.24 -9.69
N SER A 350 -4.93 -9.16 -10.58
CA SER A 350 -3.52 -9.22 -10.24
C SER A 350 -2.75 -8.21 -11.06
N ASP A 351 -1.90 -7.40 -10.41
CA ASP A 351 -1.05 -6.41 -11.08
C ASP A 351 -1.83 -5.51 -12.07
N SER A 352 -3.01 -5.04 -11.67
CA SER A 352 -3.93 -4.22 -12.50
C SER A 352 -4.46 -4.92 -13.76
N ILE A 353 -4.34 -6.23 -13.87
CA ILE A 353 -4.92 -7.07 -14.92
C ILE A 353 -6.10 -7.85 -14.34
N LEU A 354 -7.23 -7.88 -15.04
CA LEU A 354 -8.36 -8.73 -14.66
C LEU A 354 -8.17 -10.13 -15.25
N TYR A 355 -8.56 -11.12 -14.48
CA TYR A 355 -8.61 -12.52 -14.90
C TYR A 355 -10.01 -13.06 -14.66
N LEU A 356 -10.65 -13.52 -15.74
CA LEU A 356 -11.93 -14.18 -15.75
C LEU A 356 -11.73 -15.67 -16.03
N ALA A 357 -12.30 -16.56 -15.22
CA ALA A 357 -12.20 -17.99 -15.43
C ALA A 357 -13.55 -18.68 -15.27
N GLY A 358 -13.80 -19.67 -16.13
CA GLY A 358 -14.99 -20.50 -16.08
C GLY A 358 -16.29 -19.76 -16.41
N GLY A 359 -17.35 -20.16 -15.74
CA GLY A 359 -18.70 -19.61 -15.93
C GLY A 359 -19.60 -20.51 -16.76
N GLU A 360 -20.79 -20.01 -17.07
CA GLU A 360 -21.82 -20.67 -17.85
C GLU A 360 -22.20 -19.83 -19.06
N PHE A 361 -22.28 -20.47 -20.20
CA PHE A 361 -22.71 -19.83 -21.44
C PHE A 361 -24.25 -19.81 -21.55
N PRO A 362 -24.82 -19.02 -22.49
CA PRO A 362 -26.28 -18.96 -22.67
C PRO A 362 -26.96 -20.29 -23.01
N ASP A 363 -26.21 -21.28 -23.48
CA ASP A 363 -26.70 -22.63 -23.74
C ASP A 363 -26.69 -23.55 -22.50
N GLY A 364 -26.30 -23.04 -21.34
CA GLY A 364 -26.20 -23.76 -20.07
C GLY A 364 -24.94 -24.60 -19.90
N SER A 365 -24.01 -24.53 -20.86
CA SER A 365 -22.76 -25.29 -20.76
C SER A 365 -21.72 -24.61 -19.86
N ALA A 366 -21.07 -25.40 -18.99
CA ALA A 366 -20.00 -24.92 -18.15
C ALA A 366 -18.72 -24.67 -18.97
N SER A 367 -18.07 -23.55 -18.72
CA SER A 367 -16.84 -23.13 -19.39
C SER A 367 -15.58 -23.55 -18.64
N ARG A 368 -14.53 -23.88 -19.37
CA ARG A 368 -13.18 -24.01 -18.81
C ARG A 368 -12.25 -22.88 -19.24
N TRP A 369 -12.73 -21.97 -20.09
CA TRP A 369 -11.94 -20.90 -20.66
C TRP A 369 -11.49 -19.91 -19.61
N MET A 370 -10.29 -19.35 -19.81
CA MET A 370 -9.76 -18.25 -19.01
C MET A 370 -9.35 -17.11 -19.92
N TRP A 371 -9.71 -15.91 -19.50
CA TRP A 371 -9.46 -14.67 -20.20
C TRP A 371 -8.78 -13.67 -19.29
N ARG A 372 -7.94 -12.84 -19.84
CA ARG A 372 -7.38 -11.69 -19.15
C ARG A 372 -7.78 -10.42 -19.86
N TYR A 373 -8.06 -9.39 -19.10
CA TYR A 373 -8.34 -8.05 -19.57
C TYR A 373 -7.21 -7.12 -19.17
N ASP A 374 -6.67 -6.40 -20.15
CA ASP A 374 -5.65 -5.37 -19.94
C ASP A 374 -6.31 -3.98 -20.03
N PRO A 375 -6.48 -3.26 -18.91
CA PRO A 375 -7.13 -1.95 -18.91
C PRO A 375 -6.36 -0.91 -19.74
N CYS A 376 -5.03 -1.03 -19.83
CA CYS A 376 -4.20 -0.08 -20.57
C CYS A 376 -4.50 -0.10 -22.07
N PHE A 377 -5.02 -1.19 -22.59
CA PHE A 377 -5.32 -1.36 -24.00
C PHE A 377 -6.80 -1.61 -24.28
N ASP A 378 -7.61 -1.66 -23.23
CA ASP A 378 -9.04 -1.98 -23.31
C ASP A 378 -9.31 -3.23 -24.16
N THR A 379 -8.57 -4.33 -23.87
CA THR A 379 -8.63 -5.55 -24.67
C THR A 379 -8.67 -6.81 -23.83
N TRP A 380 -9.49 -7.77 -24.28
CA TRP A 380 -9.55 -9.13 -23.77
C TRP A 380 -8.62 -10.06 -24.56
N MET A 381 -7.96 -10.98 -23.88
CA MET A 381 -7.09 -11.99 -24.46
C MET A 381 -7.35 -13.34 -23.81
N GLU A 382 -7.54 -14.37 -24.62
CA GLU A 382 -7.64 -15.75 -24.17
C GLU A 382 -6.28 -16.25 -23.65
N ILE A 383 -6.33 -17.03 -22.58
CA ILE A 383 -5.15 -17.62 -21.95
C ILE A 383 -5.39 -19.10 -21.67
N ALA A 384 -4.40 -19.82 -21.11
CA ALA A 384 -4.52 -21.27 -20.91
C ALA A 384 -5.80 -21.61 -20.13
N PRO A 385 -6.66 -22.48 -20.67
CA PRO A 385 -7.90 -22.87 -20.00
C PRO A 385 -7.63 -23.77 -18.80
N MET A 386 -8.58 -23.82 -17.86
CA MET A 386 -8.60 -24.79 -16.77
C MET A 386 -8.62 -26.23 -17.30
N ASN A 387 -8.20 -27.17 -16.48
CA ASN A 387 -8.28 -28.61 -16.82
C ASN A 387 -9.72 -29.11 -16.81
N ALA A 388 -10.57 -28.65 -15.88
CA ALA A 388 -11.99 -28.96 -15.79
C ALA A 388 -12.86 -27.74 -16.12
N PRO A 389 -14.01 -27.91 -16.83
CA PRO A 389 -15.00 -26.85 -16.94
C PRO A 389 -15.64 -26.58 -15.58
N ARG A 390 -15.88 -25.31 -15.26
CA ARG A 390 -16.42 -24.88 -13.96
C ARG A 390 -17.34 -23.69 -14.10
N SER A 391 -18.59 -23.84 -13.76
CA SER A 391 -19.49 -22.74 -13.43
C SER A 391 -19.72 -22.67 -11.92
N GLU A 392 -20.19 -21.56 -11.39
CA GLU A 392 -20.42 -21.36 -9.95
C GLU A 392 -19.18 -21.63 -9.06
N LEU A 393 -18.01 -21.37 -9.59
CA LEU A 393 -16.74 -21.58 -8.91
C LEU A 393 -16.38 -20.40 -8.01
N GLY A 394 -15.57 -20.67 -6.97
CA GLY A 394 -14.81 -19.64 -6.27
C GLY A 394 -13.49 -19.38 -6.99
N LEU A 395 -13.18 -18.12 -7.25
CA LEU A 395 -11.87 -17.71 -7.85
C LEU A 395 -11.20 -16.70 -6.93
N VAL A 396 -9.91 -16.91 -6.64
CA VAL A 396 -9.16 -16.05 -5.71
C VAL A 396 -7.69 -15.95 -6.11
N MET A 397 -7.11 -14.79 -5.87
CA MET A 397 -5.67 -14.54 -6.02
C MET A 397 -4.98 -14.71 -4.67
N LEU A 398 -3.91 -15.51 -4.63
CA LEU A 398 -3.08 -15.70 -3.44
C LEU A 398 -1.61 -15.87 -3.85
N ASP A 399 -0.73 -15.04 -3.29
CA ASP A 399 0.73 -15.07 -3.51
C ASP A 399 1.15 -15.12 -5.00
N GLY A 400 0.44 -14.36 -5.86
CA GLY A 400 0.70 -14.30 -7.30
C GLY A 400 0.15 -15.47 -8.13
N LEU A 401 -0.58 -16.39 -7.51
CA LEU A 401 -1.24 -17.53 -8.15
C LEU A 401 -2.77 -17.39 -8.06
N ILE A 402 -3.49 -17.88 -9.06
CA ILE A 402 -4.96 -17.86 -9.09
C ILE A 402 -5.49 -19.26 -8.78
N TYR A 403 -6.35 -19.36 -7.80
CA TYR A 403 -6.96 -20.61 -7.38
C TYR A 403 -8.45 -20.66 -7.79
N ALA A 404 -8.83 -21.72 -8.51
CA ALA A 404 -10.21 -22.04 -8.86
C ALA A 404 -10.71 -23.20 -7.96
N VAL A 405 -11.75 -22.94 -7.18
CA VAL A 405 -12.23 -23.85 -6.13
C VAL A 405 -13.62 -24.32 -6.45
N GLY A 406 -13.83 -25.63 -6.48
CA GLY A 406 -15.14 -26.25 -6.66
C GLY A 406 -15.82 -25.86 -7.97
N GLY A 407 -17.13 -25.68 -7.92
CA GLY A 407 -17.98 -25.34 -9.04
C GLY A 407 -18.77 -26.51 -9.60
N TRP A 408 -19.48 -26.25 -10.70
CA TRP A 408 -20.30 -27.22 -11.44
C TRP A 408 -19.70 -27.50 -12.81
N GLU A 409 -19.47 -28.77 -13.15
CA GLU A 409 -18.87 -29.15 -14.43
C GLU A 409 -19.89 -29.52 -15.53
N GLY A 410 -21.18 -29.38 -15.27
CA GLY A 410 -22.29 -29.74 -16.17
C GLY A 410 -23.01 -31.02 -15.80
N GLY A 411 -22.46 -31.88 -14.95
CA GLY A 411 -23.05 -33.12 -14.47
C GLY A 411 -22.93 -33.34 -12.97
N SER A 412 -21.88 -32.79 -12.35
CA SER A 412 -21.61 -32.94 -10.92
C SER A 412 -20.92 -31.72 -10.32
N ARG A 413 -21.02 -31.62 -8.99
CA ARG A 413 -20.23 -30.66 -8.21
C ARG A 413 -18.78 -31.14 -8.13
N LEU A 414 -17.86 -30.16 -8.13
CA LEU A 414 -16.44 -30.43 -8.01
C LEU A 414 -15.95 -30.19 -6.57
N ASP A 415 -15.10 -31.09 -6.10
CA ASP A 415 -14.30 -30.91 -4.89
C ASP A 415 -12.88 -30.43 -5.20
N SER A 416 -12.46 -30.55 -6.47
CA SER A 416 -11.10 -30.25 -6.93
C SER A 416 -10.78 -28.76 -6.90
N VAL A 417 -9.52 -28.47 -6.62
CA VAL A 417 -8.94 -27.13 -6.69
C VAL A 417 -7.85 -27.11 -7.75
N GLU A 418 -7.89 -26.13 -8.63
CA GLU A 418 -6.86 -25.88 -9.62
C GLU A 418 -6.14 -24.55 -9.34
N CYS A 419 -4.85 -24.54 -9.59
CA CYS A 419 -4.00 -23.38 -9.44
C CYS A 419 -3.40 -22.95 -10.78
N TYR A 420 -3.57 -21.69 -11.15
CA TYR A 420 -2.99 -21.08 -12.33
C TYR A 420 -1.77 -20.25 -11.98
N ASN A 421 -0.69 -20.48 -12.69
CA ASN A 421 0.51 -19.68 -12.60
C ASN A 421 0.61 -18.73 -13.82
N PRO A 422 0.49 -17.39 -13.62
CA PRO A 422 0.57 -16.41 -14.69
C PRO A 422 1.92 -16.41 -15.43
N HIS A 423 3.02 -16.77 -14.78
CA HIS A 423 4.35 -16.79 -15.39
C HIS A 423 4.53 -17.94 -16.37
N THR A 424 3.99 -19.12 -16.03
CA THR A 424 4.08 -20.32 -16.89
C THR A 424 2.89 -20.48 -17.82
N ASN A 425 1.82 -19.68 -17.62
CA ASN A 425 0.54 -19.80 -18.31
C ASN A 425 -0.01 -21.22 -18.29
N SER A 426 -0.08 -21.83 -17.14
CA SER A 426 -0.53 -23.21 -16.98
C SER A 426 -1.31 -23.42 -15.71
N TRP A 427 -2.26 -24.37 -15.77
CA TRP A 427 -3.06 -24.83 -14.64
C TRP A 427 -2.57 -26.18 -14.15
N GLN A 428 -2.65 -26.39 -12.83
CA GLN A 428 -2.39 -27.68 -12.18
C GLN A 428 -3.38 -27.92 -11.06
N PHE A 429 -3.75 -29.17 -10.82
CA PHE A 429 -4.53 -29.54 -9.64
C PHE A 429 -3.66 -29.45 -8.37
N THR A 430 -4.25 -28.92 -7.30
CA THR A 430 -3.52 -28.69 -6.04
C THR A 430 -4.22 -29.27 -4.81
N GLY A 431 -5.10 -30.21 -4.95
CA GLY A 431 -5.85 -30.82 -3.85
C GLY A 431 -7.35 -30.67 -4.02
N SER A 432 -8.10 -31.01 -2.98
CA SER A 432 -9.56 -30.96 -2.97
C SER A 432 -10.08 -30.41 -1.66
N VAL A 433 -11.20 -29.66 -1.73
CA VAL A 433 -12.00 -29.35 -0.55
C VAL A 433 -12.67 -30.61 -0.02
N LYS A 434 -13.06 -30.63 1.25
CA LYS A 434 -13.63 -31.81 1.89
C LYS A 434 -14.91 -32.33 1.25
N MET A 435 -15.71 -31.43 0.69
CA MET A 435 -16.97 -31.77 0.02
C MET A 435 -17.07 -30.99 -1.28
N ALA A 436 -17.56 -31.65 -2.33
CA ALA A 436 -17.87 -31.00 -3.60
C ALA A 436 -18.87 -29.85 -3.37
N VAL A 437 -18.53 -28.67 -3.88
CA VAL A 437 -19.26 -27.44 -3.55
C VAL A 437 -19.45 -26.56 -4.77
N THR A 438 -20.66 -25.98 -4.89
CA THR A 438 -20.96 -24.90 -5.85
C THR A 438 -21.26 -23.60 -5.13
N SER A 439 -21.00 -22.48 -5.78
CA SER A 439 -21.24 -21.13 -5.23
C SER A 439 -20.61 -20.89 -3.85
N PRO A 440 -19.37 -21.36 -3.57
CA PRO A 440 -18.69 -21.03 -2.33
C PRO A 440 -18.25 -19.56 -2.34
N ALA A 441 -18.21 -18.95 -1.17
CA ALA A 441 -17.52 -17.68 -0.97
C ALA A 441 -16.02 -17.96 -0.70
N VAL A 442 -15.15 -17.38 -1.52
CA VAL A 442 -13.69 -17.65 -1.46
C VAL A 442 -12.91 -16.36 -1.36
N VAL A 443 -12.00 -16.29 -0.39
CA VAL A 443 -11.12 -15.12 -0.18
C VAL A 443 -9.73 -15.56 0.25
N ALA A 444 -8.74 -14.69 0.01
CA ALA A 444 -7.38 -14.85 0.51
C ALA A 444 -7.12 -13.85 1.65
N LEU A 445 -6.52 -14.31 2.74
CA LEU A 445 -6.13 -13.48 3.86
C LEU A 445 -4.87 -14.04 4.54
N ASP A 446 -3.88 -13.19 4.80
CA ASP A 446 -2.64 -13.52 5.50
C ASP A 446 -1.90 -14.77 4.93
N GLY A 447 -1.88 -14.90 3.59
CA GLY A 447 -1.22 -16.02 2.91
C GLY A 447 -1.98 -17.35 2.97
N LEU A 448 -3.25 -17.32 3.36
CA LEU A 448 -4.15 -18.46 3.44
C LEU A 448 -5.38 -18.24 2.54
N LEU A 449 -5.93 -19.34 2.02
CA LEU A 449 -7.15 -19.35 1.22
C LEU A 449 -8.30 -19.86 2.08
N TYR A 450 -9.36 -19.07 2.17
CA TYR A 450 -10.58 -19.40 2.93
C TYR A 450 -11.72 -19.73 1.98
N VAL A 451 -12.37 -20.87 2.21
CA VAL A 451 -13.56 -21.33 1.49
C VAL A 451 -14.68 -21.48 2.50
N THR A 452 -15.75 -20.71 2.33
CA THR A 452 -16.84 -20.69 3.29
C THR A 452 -18.19 -20.80 2.61
N GLY A 453 -19.10 -21.57 3.22
CA GLY A 453 -20.43 -21.80 2.68
C GLY A 453 -20.45 -22.55 1.35
N GLY A 454 -21.44 -22.25 0.54
CA GLY A 454 -21.71 -22.88 -0.75
C GLY A 454 -22.72 -24.03 -0.65
N ALA A 455 -23.25 -24.47 -1.79
CA ALA A 455 -24.20 -25.57 -1.88
C ALA A 455 -23.47 -26.91 -2.00
N VAL A 456 -23.76 -27.82 -1.09
CA VAL A 456 -23.14 -29.14 -1.01
C VAL A 456 -24.14 -30.28 -1.26
N LEU A 457 -25.43 -30.02 -1.04
CA LEU A 457 -26.53 -30.98 -1.26
C LEU A 457 -27.23 -30.75 -2.60
N GLU A 458 -27.97 -31.79 -3.08
CA GLU A 458 -28.69 -31.73 -4.36
C GLU A 458 -29.78 -30.65 -4.39
N ASP A 459 -30.44 -30.41 -3.25
CA ASP A 459 -31.45 -29.36 -3.08
C ASP A 459 -30.88 -27.93 -3.11
N GLY A 460 -29.55 -27.80 -3.20
CA GLY A 460 -28.86 -26.49 -3.25
C GLY A 460 -28.73 -25.82 -1.89
N ASP A 461 -29.09 -26.51 -0.79
CA ASP A 461 -29.00 -25.91 0.54
C ASP A 461 -27.58 -25.55 0.92
N GLY A 462 -27.45 -24.40 1.59
CA GLY A 462 -26.17 -23.80 1.95
C GLY A 462 -25.51 -24.52 3.12
N SER A 463 -24.19 -24.54 3.11
CA SER A 463 -23.34 -25.00 4.21
C SER A 463 -22.88 -23.82 5.08
N ASP A 464 -22.58 -24.07 6.35
CA ASP A 464 -21.91 -23.16 7.27
C ASP A 464 -20.40 -23.43 7.38
N LEU A 465 -19.92 -24.48 6.73
CA LEU A 465 -18.54 -24.93 6.81
C LEU A 465 -17.57 -23.85 6.33
N THR A 466 -16.50 -23.65 7.09
CA THR A 466 -15.36 -22.81 6.69
C THR A 466 -14.07 -23.63 6.71
N GLN A 467 -13.44 -23.73 5.56
CA GLN A 467 -12.18 -24.44 5.36
C GLN A 467 -11.08 -23.49 4.97
N VAL A 468 -9.85 -23.77 5.42
CA VAL A 468 -8.67 -22.96 5.16
C VAL A 468 -7.60 -23.83 4.51
N TYR A 469 -7.10 -23.38 3.38
CA TYR A 469 -5.97 -24.01 2.69
C TYR A 469 -4.69 -23.22 2.93
N ASN A 470 -3.64 -23.92 3.35
CA ASN A 470 -2.31 -23.37 3.45
C ASN A 470 -1.46 -23.85 2.26
N PRO A 471 -1.12 -22.99 1.30
CA PRO A 471 -0.36 -23.38 0.11
C PRO A 471 1.08 -23.81 0.40
N LYS A 472 1.67 -23.37 1.52
CA LYS A 472 3.03 -23.74 1.91
C LYS A 472 3.13 -25.17 2.43
N THR A 473 2.08 -25.68 3.05
CA THR A 473 2.01 -27.04 3.60
C THR A 473 1.10 -27.96 2.78
N GLU A 474 0.39 -27.39 1.79
CA GLU A 474 -0.60 -28.08 0.95
C GLU A 474 -1.69 -28.80 1.78
N THR A 475 -2.07 -28.20 2.92
CA THR A 475 -3.03 -28.81 3.86
C THR A 475 -4.30 -28.00 4.00
N TRP A 476 -5.43 -28.71 4.13
CA TRP A 476 -6.72 -28.15 4.46
C TRP A 476 -7.05 -28.33 5.94
N MET A 477 -7.56 -27.28 6.57
CA MET A 477 -8.04 -27.29 7.96
C MET A 477 -9.46 -26.74 8.02
N GLU A 478 -10.25 -27.17 9.00
CA GLU A 478 -11.50 -26.53 9.35
C GLU A 478 -11.29 -25.50 10.44
N VAL A 479 -12.01 -24.39 10.33
CA VAL A 479 -12.09 -23.36 11.34
C VAL A 479 -13.53 -23.18 11.79
N ALA A 480 -13.82 -22.24 12.69
CA ALA A 480 -15.18 -22.03 13.19
C ALA A 480 -16.18 -21.88 12.03
N PRO A 481 -17.32 -22.60 12.06
CA PRO A 481 -18.37 -22.46 11.05
C PRO A 481 -19.09 -21.12 11.18
N MET A 482 -19.73 -20.66 10.09
CA MET A 482 -20.64 -19.52 10.11
C MET A 482 -21.83 -19.78 11.03
N GLN A 483 -22.48 -18.70 11.49
CA GLN A 483 -23.72 -18.82 12.29
C GLN A 483 -24.93 -19.16 11.42
N ILE A 484 -24.90 -18.80 10.14
CA ILE A 484 -25.98 -19.05 9.18
C ILE A 484 -25.41 -19.83 7.99
N PRO A 485 -25.87 -21.09 7.78
CA PRO A 485 -25.53 -21.82 6.55
C PRO A 485 -26.04 -21.06 5.33
N ARG A 486 -25.24 -20.92 4.28
CA ARG A 486 -25.64 -20.19 3.07
C ARG A 486 -24.84 -20.58 1.83
N SER A 487 -25.46 -20.46 0.67
CA SER A 487 -24.83 -20.59 -0.65
C SER A 487 -24.98 -19.29 -1.45
N GLY A 488 -24.13 -19.09 -2.45
CA GLY A 488 -24.20 -17.91 -3.31
C GLY A 488 -24.05 -16.58 -2.57
N SER A 489 -23.36 -16.58 -1.44
CA SER A 489 -22.93 -15.36 -0.76
C SER A 489 -21.66 -14.80 -1.41
N ALA A 490 -21.50 -13.50 -1.35
CA ALA A 490 -20.23 -12.86 -1.71
C ALA A 490 -19.31 -12.75 -0.48
N ALA A 491 -17.99 -12.73 -0.70
CA ALA A 491 -17.05 -12.49 0.38
C ALA A 491 -15.95 -11.53 -0.03
N CYS A 492 -15.46 -10.77 0.96
CA CYS A 492 -14.32 -9.88 0.81
C CYS A 492 -13.52 -9.81 2.11
N THR A 493 -12.33 -9.23 2.01
CA THR A 493 -11.47 -8.96 3.17
C THR A 493 -11.39 -7.47 3.44
N LEU A 494 -11.50 -7.08 4.71
CA LEU A 494 -11.33 -5.71 5.15
C LEU A 494 -10.65 -5.68 6.51
N LYS A 495 -9.55 -4.92 6.65
CA LYS A 495 -8.80 -4.72 7.90
C LYS A 495 -8.45 -6.04 8.62
N GLY A 496 -8.01 -7.05 7.86
CA GLY A 496 -7.61 -8.36 8.40
C GLY A 496 -8.76 -9.24 8.87
N LYS A 497 -9.98 -8.97 8.44
CA LYS A 497 -11.18 -9.78 8.69
C LYS A 497 -11.86 -10.18 7.39
N ILE A 498 -12.65 -11.26 7.43
CA ILE A 498 -13.41 -11.76 6.30
C ILE A 498 -14.89 -11.43 6.52
N TYR A 499 -15.51 -10.82 5.53
CA TYR A 499 -16.95 -10.52 5.53
C TYR A 499 -17.65 -11.41 4.52
N VAL A 500 -18.71 -12.08 4.96
CA VAL A 500 -19.60 -12.90 4.12
C VAL A 500 -20.98 -12.26 4.08
N ILE A 501 -21.46 -11.99 2.87
CA ILE A 501 -22.53 -11.03 2.61
C ILE A 501 -23.62 -11.68 1.79
N GLY A 502 -24.87 -11.60 2.26
CA GLY A 502 -26.03 -12.14 1.57
C GLY A 502 -26.02 -13.66 1.42
N GLY A 503 -26.55 -14.14 0.31
CA GLY A 503 -26.68 -15.56 0.00
C GLY A 503 -28.09 -16.11 0.23
N TRP A 504 -28.23 -17.41 0.05
CA TRP A 504 -29.50 -18.16 0.16
C TRP A 504 -29.40 -19.28 1.19
N HIS A 505 -30.52 -19.51 1.87
CA HIS A 505 -30.69 -20.61 2.81
C HIS A 505 -32.12 -21.15 2.72
N ALA A 506 -32.31 -22.48 2.74
CA ALA A 506 -33.58 -23.14 2.53
C ALA A 506 -34.72 -22.67 3.47
N THR A 507 -34.42 -22.26 4.70
CA THR A 507 -35.45 -21.85 5.67
C THR A 507 -35.71 -20.33 5.70
N LYS A 508 -34.87 -19.54 5.06
CA LYS A 508 -34.91 -18.04 5.13
C LYS A 508 -34.93 -17.39 3.77
N GLU A 509 -34.83 -18.17 2.70
CA GLU A 509 -34.69 -17.67 1.32
C GLU A 509 -33.47 -16.76 1.17
N ASN A 510 -33.49 -15.75 0.29
CA ASN A 510 -32.41 -14.80 0.14
C ASN A 510 -32.27 -13.94 1.41
N THR A 511 -31.05 -13.67 1.81
CA THR A 511 -30.77 -13.00 3.09
C THR A 511 -30.07 -11.65 2.92
N ASP A 512 -30.38 -10.75 3.85
CA ASP A 512 -29.70 -9.45 4.06
C ASP A 512 -28.54 -9.55 5.07
N LYS A 513 -28.32 -10.72 5.66
CA LYS A 513 -27.40 -10.88 6.78
C LYS A 513 -25.93 -10.87 6.33
N VAL A 514 -25.11 -10.26 7.18
CA VAL A 514 -23.68 -10.14 7.01
C VAL A 514 -22.98 -10.71 8.24
N GLU A 515 -22.01 -11.58 8.02
CA GLU A 515 -21.16 -12.13 9.08
C GLU A 515 -19.69 -11.75 8.86
N CYS A 516 -19.01 -11.45 9.95
CA CYS A 516 -17.59 -11.11 9.98
C CYS A 516 -16.80 -12.17 10.74
N TYR A 517 -15.78 -12.73 10.12
CA TYR A 517 -14.85 -13.68 10.73
C TYR A 517 -13.54 -12.98 11.12
N ASP A 518 -13.11 -13.18 12.34
CA ASP A 518 -11.82 -12.75 12.83
C ASP A 518 -10.87 -13.95 12.99
N PRO A 519 -9.84 -14.10 12.13
CA PRO A 519 -8.91 -15.23 12.19
C PRO A 519 -8.13 -15.31 13.50
N LYS A 520 -7.91 -14.18 14.18
CA LYS A 520 -7.13 -14.13 15.43
C LYS A 520 -7.89 -14.76 16.60
N THR A 521 -9.21 -14.62 16.60
CA THR A 521 -10.08 -15.20 17.65
C THR A 521 -10.75 -16.49 17.22
N ASN A 522 -10.68 -16.83 15.92
CA ASN A 522 -11.42 -17.94 15.31
C ASN A 522 -12.93 -17.86 15.59
N GLN A 523 -13.54 -16.69 15.43
CA GLN A 523 -14.95 -16.46 15.73
C GLN A 523 -15.67 -15.68 14.63
N TRP A 524 -16.95 -16.02 14.41
CA TRP A 524 -17.88 -15.29 13.57
C TRP A 524 -18.75 -14.37 14.42
N THR A 525 -18.97 -13.16 13.95
CA THR A 525 -19.86 -12.17 14.55
C THR A 525 -20.82 -11.61 13.52
N MET A 526 -22.08 -11.39 13.92
CA MET A 526 -23.06 -10.72 13.07
C MET A 526 -22.72 -9.23 12.97
N CYS A 527 -22.76 -8.68 11.76
CA CYS A 527 -22.70 -7.26 11.46
C CYS A 527 -24.11 -6.72 11.17
N ALA A 528 -24.24 -5.41 11.00
CA ALA A 528 -25.49 -4.80 10.54
C ALA A 528 -25.95 -5.42 9.22
N PRO A 529 -27.23 -5.73 9.04
CA PRO A 529 -27.76 -6.29 7.81
C PRO A 529 -27.79 -5.24 6.69
N MET A 530 -27.68 -5.70 5.43
CA MET A 530 -27.93 -4.86 4.26
C MET A 530 -29.37 -4.31 4.26
N LYS A 531 -29.65 -3.33 3.43
CA LYS A 531 -31.00 -2.78 3.21
C LYS A 531 -31.88 -3.74 2.40
N GLU A 532 -31.25 -4.51 1.50
CA GLU A 532 -31.90 -5.43 0.59
C GLU A 532 -31.35 -6.86 0.76
N ARG A 533 -32.21 -7.84 0.52
CA ARG A 533 -31.82 -9.26 0.49
C ARG A 533 -31.16 -9.55 -0.85
N ARG A 534 -29.97 -10.13 -0.83
CA ARG A 534 -29.19 -10.35 -2.06
C ARG A 534 -28.61 -11.76 -2.11
N TYR A 535 -28.95 -12.45 -3.19
CA TYR A 535 -28.36 -13.71 -3.58
C TYR A 535 -27.45 -13.47 -4.78
N ARG A 536 -26.23 -13.99 -4.74
CA ARG A 536 -25.22 -13.86 -5.80
C ARG A 536 -24.92 -12.41 -6.23
N PRO A 537 -24.73 -11.51 -5.28
CA PRO A 537 -24.29 -10.15 -5.60
C PRO A 537 -22.81 -10.14 -5.95
N GLY A 538 -22.37 -9.08 -6.62
CA GLY A 538 -20.96 -8.71 -6.74
C GLY A 538 -20.49 -7.96 -5.49
N VAL A 539 -19.22 -8.13 -5.12
CA VAL A 539 -18.60 -7.40 -4.00
C VAL A 539 -17.24 -6.85 -4.39
N ALA A 540 -16.96 -5.63 -3.98
CA ALA A 540 -15.64 -5.00 -4.10
C ALA A 540 -15.33 -4.16 -2.87
N VAL A 541 -14.05 -3.98 -2.59
CA VAL A 541 -13.57 -3.09 -1.50
C VAL A 541 -12.81 -1.93 -2.14
N VAL A 542 -13.26 -0.70 -1.89
CA VAL A 542 -12.65 0.54 -2.38
C VAL A 542 -12.56 1.51 -1.22
N ASP A 543 -11.42 2.16 -1.02
CA ASP A 543 -11.20 3.15 0.03
C ASP A 543 -11.67 2.65 1.40
N GLU A 544 -11.23 1.43 1.78
CA GLU A 544 -11.60 0.76 3.04
C GLU A 544 -13.12 0.64 3.30
N LYS A 545 -13.94 0.62 2.26
CA LYS A 545 -15.39 0.42 2.33
C LYS A 545 -15.80 -0.75 1.45
N ILE A 546 -16.76 -1.53 1.90
CA ILE A 546 -17.32 -2.65 1.13
C ILE A 546 -18.48 -2.13 0.29
N TYR A 547 -18.44 -2.43 -1.00
CA TYR A 547 -19.54 -2.16 -1.94
C TYR A 547 -20.14 -3.47 -2.41
N VAL A 548 -21.48 -3.53 -2.41
CA VAL A 548 -22.27 -4.69 -2.86
C VAL A 548 -23.16 -4.25 -3.99
N LEU A 549 -23.08 -4.93 -5.11
CA LEU A 549 -23.75 -4.55 -6.36
C LEU A 549 -24.65 -5.69 -6.85
N GLY A 550 -25.86 -5.34 -7.25
CA GLY A 550 -26.77 -6.31 -7.85
C GLY A 550 -27.14 -7.47 -6.95
N GLY A 551 -27.29 -8.66 -7.55
CA GLY A 551 -27.86 -9.83 -6.93
C GLY A 551 -29.36 -9.93 -7.13
N GLU A 552 -29.99 -11.00 -6.62
CA GLU A 552 -31.43 -11.22 -6.73
C GLU A 552 -32.09 -11.31 -5.35
N GLU A 553 -33.30 -10.77 -5.22
CA GLU A 553 -34.09 -10.81 -3.99
C GLU A 553 -34.95 -12.08 -3.89
N GLY A 554 -35.33 -12.63 -5.03
CA GLY A 554 -36.18 -13.82 -5.17
C GLY A 554 -36.32 -14.14 -6.66
N TRP A 555 -37.23 -15.05 -7.01
CA TRP A 555 -37.46 -15.44 -8.39
C TRP A 555 -37.82 -14.22 -9.26
N ASP A 556 -37.05 -13.97 -10.33
CA ASP A 556 -37.25 -12.95 -11.34
C ASP A 556 -37.15 -11.47 -10.85
N ARG A 557 -36.52 -11.22 -9.69
CA ARG A 557 -36.27 -9.86 -9.21
C ARG A 557 -34.78 -9.61 -8.99
N TYR A 558 -34.18 -8.91 -9.93
CA TYR A 558 -32.77 -8.55 -9.95
C TYR A 558 -32.57 -7.11 -9.46
N HIS A 559 -31.55 -6.91 -8.63
CA HIS A 559 -31.19 -5.59 -8.13
C HIS A 559 -30.30 -4.84 -9.12
N ASP A 560 -30.52 -3.55 -9.23
CA ASP A 560 -29.61 -2.57 -9.84
C ASP A 560 -28.93 -1.69 -8.79
N THR A 561 -29.37 -1.73 -7.55
CA THR A 561 -28.87 -0.90 -6.46
C THR A 561 -27.46 -1.29 -6.01
N ILE A 562 -26.72 -0.28 -5.52
CA ILE A 562 -25.38 -0.41 -4.93
C ILE A 562 -25.48 -0.02 -3.46
N GLU A 563 -25.10 -0.94 -2.57
CA GLU A 563 -24.99 -0.65 -1.14
C GLU A 563 -23.53 -0.53 -0.72
N ARG A 564 -23.26 0.39 0.21
CA ARG A 564 -21.95 0.63 0.79
C ARG A 564 -21.98 0.40 2.30
N PHE A 565 -21.01 -0.37 2.80
CA PHE A 565 -20.82 -0.62 4.23
C PHE A 565 -19.71 0.24 4.81
N CYS A 566 -19.97 0.82 5.97
CA CYS A 566 -18.97 1.51 6.78
C CYS A 566 -18.74 0.69 8.06
N ASP A 567 -17.55 0.13 8.22
CA ASP A 567 -17.16 -0.70 9.36
C ASP A 567 -17.02 0.09 10.67
N VAL A 568 -16.78 1.40 10.60
CA VAL A 568 -16.65 2.27 11.76
C VAL A 568 -18.01 2.50 12.43
N THR A 569 -19.08 2.67 11.63
CA THR A 569 -20.44 2.92 12.11
C THR A 569 -21.31 1.68 12.13
N ASP A 570 -20.84 0.56 11.58
CA ASP A 570 -21.59 -0.68 11.35
C ASP A 570 -22.94 -0.40 10.66
N THR A 571 -22.90 0.34 9.53
CA THR A 571 -24.13 0.75 8.82
C THR A 571 -24.00 0.56 7.31
N TRP A 572 -25.13 0.26 6.66
CA TRP A 572 -25.28 0.18 5.22
C TRP A 572 -26.07 1.37 4.65
N GLU A 573 -25.68 1.85 3.50
CA GLU A 573 -26.37 2.91 2.76
C GLU A 573 -26.42 2.57 1.27
N ILE A 574 -27.53 2.92 0.59
CA ILE A 574 -27.63 2.85 -0.88
C ILE A 574 -26.93 4.09 -1.44
N VAL A 575 -25.93 3.88 -2.30
CA VAL A 575 -25.07 4.95 -2.83
C VAL A 575 -25.19 5.16 -4.33
N GLY A 576 -25.91 4.29 -5.05
CA GLY A 576 -26.08 4.41 -6.49
C GLY A 576 -26.85 3.25 -7.09
N GLU A 577 -26.97 3.27 -8.42
CA GLU A 577 -27.63 2.25 -9.22
C GLU A 577 -26.74 1.84 -10.40
N MET A 578 -26.82 0.58 -10.81
CA MET A 578 -26.18 0.05 -12.01
C MET A 578 -27.03 0.39 -13.24
N PRO A 579 -26.42 0.54 -14.42
CA PRO A 579 -27.18 0.77 -15.67
C PRO A 579 -28.12 -0.37 -16.04
N THR A 580 -27.87 -1.58 -15.52
CA THR A 580 -28.67 -2.78 -15.76
C THR A 580 -28.69 -3.62 -14.49
N SER A 581 -29.88 -4.03 -14.04
CA SER A 581 -30.03 -4.98 -12.94
C SER A 581 -29.43 -6.34 -13.34
N ARG A 582 -28.71 -6.97 -12.41
CA ARG A 582 -28.07 -8.26 -12.70
C ARG A 582 -27.65 -9.03 -11.46
N SER A 583 -27.56 -10.36 -11.59
CA SER A 583 -26.92 -11.26 -10.65
C SER A 583 -25.80 -12.06 -11.31
N TRP A 584 -25.08 -12.86 -10.57
CA TRP A 584 -23.99 -13.71 -11.06
C TRP A 584 -22.88 -12.94 -11.80
N LEU A 585 -22.72 -11.67 -11.49
CA LEU A 585 -21.70 -10.82 -12.09
C LEU A 585 -20.34 -11.01 -11.42
N GLY A 586 -19.28 -10.90 -12.20
CA GLY A 586 -17.95 -10.67 -11.66
C GLY A 586 -17.83 -9.21 -11.19
N CYS A 587 -17.30 -9.00 -9.97
CA CYS A 587 -17.13 -7.66 -9.41
C CYS A 587 -15.80 -7.60 -8.64
N VAL A 588 -14.98 -6.61 -8.96
CA VAL A 588 -13.66 -6.40 -8.34
C VAL A 588 -13.31 -4.91 -8.32
N SER A 589 -12.44 -4.49 -7.39
CA SER A 589 -11.81 -3.18 -7.46
C SER A 589 -10.60 -3.21 -8.39
N LEU A 590 -10.42 -2.13 -9.16
CA LEU A 590 -9.32 -1.98 -10.09
C LEU A 590 -8.83 -0.54 -10.11
N LEU A 591 -7.51 -0.37 -10.13
CA LEU A 591 -6.86 0.92 -10.37
C LEU A 591 -6.82 1.20 -11.88
N LEU A 592 -7.58 2.21 -12.33
CA LEU A 592 -7.57 2.69 -13.71
C LEU A 592 -6.86 4.04 -13.81
N ARG A 593 -6.12 4.26 -14.88
CA ARG A 593 -5.52 5.57 -15.17
C ARG A 593 -6.61 6.56 -15.62
N LYS A 594 -6.58 7.80 -15.12
CA LYS A 594 -7.55 8.84 -15.46
C LYS A 594 -7.55 9.22 -16.95
N ASP A 595 -6.42 9.13 -17.63
CA ASP A 595 -6.30 9.39 -19.07
C ASP A 595 -7.03 8.35 -19.93
N PHE A 596 -7.17 7.10 -19.48
CA PHE A 596 -8.02 6.09 -20.13
C PHE A 596 -9.50 6.39 -20.00
N LEU A 597 -9.89 6.95 -18.86
CA LEU A 597 -11.27 7.33 -18.59
C LEU A 597 -11.75 8.50 -19.48
N SER A 598 -10.83 9.32 -20.00
CA SER A 598 -11.17 10.41 -20.92
C SER A 598 -11.37 9.95 -22.38
N LYS A 599 -10.73 8.86 -22.78
CA LYS A 599 -10.79 8.34 -24.17
C LYS A 599 -12.05 7.52 -24.46
N SER A 600 -12.65 6.86 -23.45
CA SER A 600 -13.89 6.08 -23.61
C SER A 600 -15.11 6.92 -24.01
N ARG A 601 -15.11 8.23 -23.73
CA ARG A 601 -16.18 9.16 -24.17
C ARG A 601 -16.25 9.39 -25.70
N LEU A 602 -15.19 9.05 -26.45
CA LEU A 602 -15.13 9.30 -27.90
C LEU A 602 -15.59 8.11 -28.77
N ASN A 603 -15.83 6.94 -28.17
CA ASN A 603 -16.20 5.73 -28.92
C ASN A 603 -17.64 5.23 -28.69
N THR A 604 -18.51 6.02 -28.06
CA THR A 604 -19.92 5.65 -27.80
C THR A 604 -20.83 5.81 -29.01
N THR A 605 -20.59 5.07 -30.08
CA THR A 605 -21.59 4.84 -31.15
C THR A 605 -21.68 3.38 -31.60
N LYS A 606 -21.27 2.43 -30.77
CA LYS A 606 -21.61 1.01 -30.98
C LYS A 606 -22.08 0.43 -29.64
N SER A 607 -23.39 0.46 -29.43
CA SER A 607 -24.06 -0.30 -28.36
C SER A 607 -23.71 -1.78 -28.45
N CYS A 608 -23.27 -2.33 -27.33
CA CYS A 608 -23.18 -3.79 -27.14
C CYS A 608 -24.55 -4.41 -27.07
#